data_0da48a41bb97732b9cbc5bf7b46eb2ea
#
_entry.id   0da48a41bb97732b9cbc5bf7b46eb2ea
#
_cell.length_a   1.000
_cell.length_b   1.000
_cell.length_c   1.000
_cell.angle_alpha   90.00
_cell.angle_beta   90.00
_cell.angle_gamma   90.00
#
_symmetry.space_group_name_H-M   'P 1'
#
loop_
_entity.id
_entity.type
_entity.pdbx_description
1 polymer ?
#
loop_
_entity_poly.entity_id
_entity_poly.type
_entity_poly.pdbx_seq_one_letter_code
_entity_poly.pdbx_strand_id
1 'polypeptide(L)'
;MKKRSNVAVCRKLIVLVRPLTGFMLAAILMGLAGHLAAMFLTILGGYAILDAVGSYAGVGMKTALIVAGLLAFFRGILRYVEQACNHYIAFRLLALIRSKVFAALRRLCPAKLEGRDKGNLISVITSDIELLEVFYAHTISPVAIAFLMTIVMICYIGHFAWQLGILALLAYLLVGIAIPLFISKQSKNDGMQIRTQAGELSSFVLDSLRGLPEILQYRQGEKRLEEMNRRTDRLMEQEAHLKSVAGKNTGLTGAVILLSDTVMLLAAGLMCKNGTLDFSFALLAVIALMSSFGPVTALANLGSTLQNTFAAGNRVLDILEEEPVIEEVTGRQPTPSFEGAKAEHVDFSYEKEPILSDFSMEIPKNQIIGVIGKSGSGKSTFLKLLMRFWQTDAGTIQISEKSIDTVNTTDLRRMESYMTQETQLFHDSITNNVRVAKPDASMEEIENACKKASLHDFILSLPKGYETAVGELGDTLSGGERQRIGLARAFLHDADLMLLDEPTSNLDSLNEGVILKALKEEQKDKTVVLVSHRESTMRIADCVCSVENGRMS
;
A
#
# COMPACT_ATOMS: atom_id res chain seq x y z
N MET A 1 2.32 0.94 15.12
CA MET A 1 1.02 1.27 14.44
C MET A 1 0.13 2.09 15.36
N LYS A 2 -0.28 3.29 14.93
CA LYS A 2 -1.27 4.11 15.69
C LYS A 2 -2.63 3.42 15.62
N LYS A 3 -3.18 3.03 16.75
CA LYS A 3 -4.51 2.38 16.82
C LYS A 3 -5.59 3.46 16.68
N ARG A 4 -6.05 3.71 15.42
CA ARG A 4 -7.14 4.66 15.15
C ARG A 4 -8.49 3.97 15.33
N SER A 5 -9.51 4.74 15.72
CA SER A 5 -10.90 4.23 15.67
C SER A 5 -11.35 4.06 14.22
N ASN A 6 -12.24 3.09 13.95
CA ASN A 6 -12.79 2.85 12.60
C ASN A 6 -13.44 4.13 12.02
N VAL A 7 -14.07 4.95 12.87
CA VAL A 7 -14.67 6.23 12.47
C VAL A 7 -13.59 7.23 12.01
N ALA A 8 -12.45 7.27 12.70
CA ALA A 8 -11.34 8.15 12.29
C ALA A 8 -10.72 7.71 10.95
N VAL A 9 -10.56 6.40 10.74
CA VAL A 9 -10.11 5.83 9.46
C VAL A 9 -11.09 6.18 8.35
N CYS A 10 -12.39 5.94 8.56
CA CYS A 10 -13.46 6.25 7.62
C CYS A 10 -13.43 7.74 7.20
N ARG A 11 -13.36 8.65 8.19
CA ARG A 11 -13.31 10.10 7.93
C ARG A 11 -12.11 10.49 7.06
N LYS A 12 -10.92 9.93 7.34
CA LYS A 12 -9.70 10.23 6.56
C LYS A 12 -9.78 9.67 5.15
N LEU A 13 -10.32 8.46 4.98
CA LEU A 13 -10.53 7.87 3.65
C LEU A 13 -11.55 8.65 2.82
N ILE A 14 -12.65 9.15 3.43
CA ILE A 14 -13.63 10.00 2.73
C ILE A 14 -13.00 11.29 2.22
N VAL A 15 -12.09 11.90 2.97
CA VAL A 15 -11.40 13.12 2.52
C VAL A 15 -10.61 12.90 1.22
N LEU A 16 -10.11 11.69 0.98
CA LEU A 16 -9.39 11.37 -0.27
C LEU A 16 -10.31 11.38 -1.50
N VAL A 17 -11.63 11.24 -1.32
CA VAL A 17 -12.63 11.30 -2.42
C VAL A 17 -12.87 12.73 -2.91
N ARG A 18 -12.46 13.74 -2.17
CA ARG A 18 -12.74 15.16 -2.47
C ARG A 18 -12.54 15.56 -3.95
N PRO A 19 -11.48 15.12 -4.66
CA PRO A 19 -11.31 15.45 -6.07
C PRO A 19 -12.36 14.83 -7.01
N LEU A 20 -13.10 13.81 -6.56
CA LEU A 20 -14.07 13.04 -7.36
C LEU A 20 -15.51 13.17 -6.84
N THR A 21 -15.81 14.20 -6.04
CA THR A 21 -17.14 14.43 -5.45
C THR A 21 -18.25 14.52 -6.48
N GLY A 22 -17.98 15.09 -7.66
CA GLY A 22 -18.97 15.18 -8.75
C GLY A 22 -19.41 13.80 -9.25
N PHE A 23 -18.45 12.89 -9.47
CA PHE A 23 -18.76 11.50 -9.85
C PHE A 23 -19.46 10.74 -8.72
N MET A 24 -19.11 11.01 -7.46
CA MET A 24 -19.78 10.39 -6.30
C MET A 24 -21.24 10.84 -6.20
N LEU A 25 -21.52 12.12 -6.40
CA LEU A 25 -22.90 12.62 -6.43
C LEU A 25 -23.69 12.03 -7.60
N ALA A 26 -23.09 11.92 -8.78
CA ALA A 26 -23.71 11.29 -9.93
C ALA A 26 -24.03 9.80 -9.64
N ALA A 27 -23.10 9.06 -9.04
CA ALA A 27 -23.33 7.65 -8.64
C ALA A 27 -24.48 7.53 -7.65
N ILE A 28 -24.55 8.39 -6.63
CA ILE A 28 -25.62 8.38 -5.62
C ILE A 28 -26.98 8.70 -6.27
N LEU A 29 -27.06 9.76 -7.12
CA LEU A 29 -28.29 10.16 -7.76
C LEU A 29 -28.79 9.11 -8.77
N MET A 30 -27.90 8.58 -9.61
CA MET A 30 -28.25 7.55 -10.58
C MET A 30 -28.64 6.24 -9.89
N GLY A 31 -27.92 5.87 -8.83
CA GLY A 31 -28.23 4.71 -8.01
C GLY A 31 -29.58 4.85 -7.29
N LEU A 32 -29.85 6.00 -6.68
CA LEU A 32 -31.16 6.29 -6.07
C LEU A 32 -32.29 6.18 -7.10
N ALA A 33 -32.14 6.85 -8.26
CA ALA A 33 -33.14 6.80 -9.34
C ALA A 33 -33.33 5.36 -9.87
N GLY A 34 -32.25 4.59 -10.02
CA GLY A 34 -32.29 3.19 -10.47
C GLY A 34 -33.01 2.26 -9.47
N HIS A 35 -32.78 2.46 -8.16
CA HIS A 35 -33.49 1.70 -7.12
C HIS A 35 -34.95 2.12 -7.00
N LEU A 36 -35.26 3.43 -7.08
CA LEU A 36 -36.64 3.91 -7.13
C LEU A 36 -37.39 3.35 -8.36
N ALA A 37 -36.75 3.37 -9.54
CA ALA A 37 -37.36 2.77 -10.74
C ALA A 37 -37.66 1.28 -10.55
N ALA A 38 -36.78 0.51 -9.93
CA ALA A 38 -36.99 -0.91 -9.64
C ALA A 38 -38.19 -1.14 -8.74
N MET A 39 -38.35 -0.32 -7.72
CA MET A 39 -39.37 -0.44 -6.72
C MET A 39 -40.74 0.07 -7.23
N PHE A 40 -40.75 1.25 -7.88
CA PHE A 40 -42.00 1.75 -8.47
C PHE A 40 -42.53 0.88 -9.60
N LEU A 41 -41.67 0.07 -10.25
CA LEU A 41 -42.09 -0.93 -11.20
C LEU A 41 -43.07 -1.96 -10.56
N THR A 42 -42.74 -2.45 -9.35
CA THR A 42 -43.64 -3.38 -8.61
C THR A 42 -44.87 -2.68 -8.05
N ILE A 43 -44.71 -1.44 -7.58
CA ILE A 43 -45.85 -0.64 -7.09
C ILE A 43 -46.84 -0.33 -8.22
N LEU A 44 -46.36 0.04 -9.42
CA LEU A 44 -47.21 0.27 -10.60
C LEU A 44 -47.92 -1.03 -11.04
N GLY A 45 -47.26 -2.19 -10.89
CA GLY A 45 -47.93 -3.47 -11.04
C GLY A 45 -49.11 -3.64 -10.08
N GLY A 46 -48.95 -3.22 -8.81
CA GLY A 46 -50.02 -3.16 -7.83
C GLY A 46 -51.18 -2.24 -8.25
N TYR A 47 -50.87 -1.04 -8.77
CA TYR A 47 -51.88 -0.11 -9.30
C TYR A 47 -52.64 -0.73 -10.50
N ALA A 48 -51.94 -1.40 -11.40
CA ALA A 48 -52.56 -2.05 -12.56
C ALA A 48 -53.51 -3.17 -12.14
N ILE A 49 -53.15 -3.97 -11.12
CA ILE A 49 -54.00 -5.03 -10.57
C ILE A 49 -55.24 -4.43 -9.90
N LEU A 50 -55.08 -3.37 -9.11
CA LEU A 50 -56.19 -2.70 -8.44
C LEU A 50 -57.23 -2.15 -9.44
N ASP A 51 -56.78 -1.52 -10.51
CA ASP A 51 -57.66 -1.00 -11.58
C ASP A 51 -58.38 -2.15 -12.31
N ALA A 52 -57.67 -3.27 -12.60
CA ALA A 52 -58.26 -4.45 -13.22
C ALA A 52 -59.37 -5.12 -12.38
N VAL A 53 -59.25 -5.04 -11.05
CA VAL A 53 -60.25 -5.56 -10.10
C VAL A 53 -61.39 -4.56 -9.84
N GLY A 54 -61.31 -3.36 -10.45
CA GLY A 54 -62.34 -2.33 -10.28
C GLY A 54 -62.15 -1.46 -9.02
N SER A 55 -60.99 -1.54 -8.35
CA SER A 55 -60.64 -0.75 -7.18
C SER A 55 -59.68 0.36 -7.59
N TYR A 56 -60.19 1.43 -8.19
CA TYR A 56 -59.37 2.53 -8.71
C TYR A 56 -58.61 3.27 -7.59
N ALA A 57 -57.30 3.27 -7.67
CA ALA A 57 -56.40 3.90 -6.69
C ALA A 57 -55.69 5.16 -7.22
N GLY A 58 -56.24 5.84 -8.20
CA GLY A 58 -55.70 7.10 -8.77
C GLY A 58 -54.82 6.94 -10.02
N VAL A 59 -54.38 5.71 -10.38
CA VAL A 59 -53.60 5.41 -11.59
C VAL A 59 -54.26 4.27 -12.35
N GLY A 60 -54.71 4.55 -13.57
CA GLY A 60 -55.33 3.51 -14.42
C GLY A 60 -54.30 2.53 -15.00
N MET A 61 -54.69 1.31 -15.28
CA MET A 61 -53.87 0.18 -15.74
C MET A 61 -53.02 0.54 -16.98
N LYS A 62 -53.61 1.22 -17.97
CA LYS A 62 -52.86 1.62 -19.19
C LYS A 62 -51.69 2.56 -18.88
N THR A 63 -51.93 3.55 -18.00
CA THR A 63 -50.88 4.51 -17.58
C THR A 63 -49.82 3.80 -16.75
N ALA A 64 -50.22 2.94 -15.80
CA ALA A 64 -49.31 2.16 -14.96
C ALA A 64 -48.39 1.28 -15.80
N LEU A 65 -48.91 0.57 -16.80
CA LEU A 65 -48.10 -0.28 -17.69
C LEU A 65 -47.16 0.49 -18.59
N ILE A 66 -47.58 1.64 -19.15
CA ILE A 66 -46.69 2.50 -19.96
C ILE A 66 -45.54 3.04 -19.11
N VAL A 67 -45.83 3.58 -17.93
CA VAL A 67 -44.80 4.14 -17.02
C VAL A 67 -43.87 3.03 -16.52
N ALA A 68 -44.43 1.84 -16.18
CA ALA A 68 -43.61 0.69 -15.81
C ALA A 68 -42.66 0.26 -16.93
N GLY A 69 -43.11 0.24 -18.18
CA GLY A 69 -42.27 -0.06 -19.35
C GLY A 69 -41.10 0.97 -19.52
N LEU A 70 -41.41 2.25 -19.35
CA LEU A 70 -40.37 3.31 -19.38
C LEU A 70 -39.37 3.17 -18.22
N LEU A 71 -39.87 2.94 -16.98
CA LEU A 71 -38.99 2.73 -15.82
C LEU A 71 -38.11 1.48 -16.00
N ALA A 72 -38.65 0.40 -16.53
CA ALA A 72 -37.89 -0.82 -16.80
C ALA A 72 -36.75 -0.56 -17.82
N PHE A 73 -37.02 0.21 -18.88
CA PHE A 73 -36.00 0.58 -19.87
C PHE A 73 -34.90 1.48 -19.25
N PHE A 74 -35.29 2.55 -18.59
CA PHE A 74 -34.30 3.49 -18.04
C PHE A 74 -33.53 2.93 -16.84
N ARG A 75 -34.11 2.00 -16.08
CA ARG A 75 -33.43 1.34 -14.94
C ARG A 75 -32.08 0.74 -15.34
N GLY A 76 -32.01 0.08 -16.51
CA GLY A 76 -30.75 -0.50 -16.99
C GLY A 76 -29.66 0.55 -17.21
N ILE A 77 -30.04 1.67 -17.83
CA ILE A 77 -29.12 2.80 -18.08
C ILE A 77 -28.67 3.44 -16.77
N LEU A 78 -29.59 3.72 -15.86
CA LEU A 78 -29.30 4.32 -14.55
C LEU A 78 -28.35 3.44 -13.74
N ARG A 79 -28.58 2.12 -13.73
CA ARG A 79 -27.72 1.16 -13.03
C ARG A 79 -26.35 1.06 -13.66
N TYR A 80 -26.27 1.08 -14.98
CA TYR A 80 -24.98 1.09 -15.69
C TYR A 80 -24.17 2.34 -15.33
N VAL A 81 -24.77 3.53 -15.39
CA VAL A 81 -24.08 4.79 -15.08
C VAL A 81 -23.64 4.82 -13.61
N GLU A 82 -24.47 4.38 -12.68
CA GLU A 82 -24.11 4.23 -11.27
C GLU A 82 -22.86 3.37 -11.10
N GLN A 83 -22.84 2.16 -11.68
CA GLN A 83 -21.72 1.24 -11.57
C GLN A 83 -20.47 1.78 -12.26
N ALA A 84 -20.62 2.37 -13.45
CA ALA A 84 -19.49 2.99 -14.16
C ALA A 84 -18.86 4.12 -13.35
N CYS A 85 -19.66 4.99 -12.70
CA CYS A 85 -19.16 6.03 -11.81
C CYS A 85 -18.46 5.45 -10.58
N ASN A 86 -19.05 4.44 -9.92
CA ASN A 86 -18.46 3.81 -8.74
C ASN A 86 -17.10 3.16 -9.03
N HIS A 87 -16.97 2.40 -10.11
CA HIS A 87 -15.70 1.79 -10.50
C HIS A 87 -14.68 2.84 -10.99
N TYR A 88 -15.11 3.85 -11.74
CA TYR A 88 -14.22 4.95 -12.11
C TYR A 88 -13.61 5.65 -10.89
N ILE A 89 -14.44 5.96 -9.89
CA ILE A 89 -13.99 6.55 -8.62
C ILE A 89 -12.99 5.62 -7.94
N ALA A 90 -13.31 4.33 -7.81
CA ALA A 90 -12.47 3.36 -7.14
C ALA A 90 -11.09 3.28 -7.81
N PHE A 91 -11.02 3.00 -9.11
CA PHE A 91 -9.74 2.86 -9.81
C PHE A 91 -8.91 4.15 -9.81
N ARG A 92 -9.57 5.30 -9.97
CA ARG A 92 -8.87 6.59 -9.91
C ARG A 92 -8.30 6.89 -8.53
N LEU A 93 -9.03 6.54 -7.46
CA LEU A 93 -8.56 6.69 -6.09
C LEU A 93 -7.45 5.69 -5.74
N LEU A 94 -7.55 4.43 -6.18
CA LEU A 94 -6.49 3.46 -6.00
C LEU A 94 -5.17 3.94 -6.63
N ALA A 95 -5.21 4.45 -7.86
CA ALA A 95 -4.05 5.04 -8.52
C ALA A 95 -3.49 6.23 -7.74
N LEU A 96 -4.36 7.14 -7.26
CA LEU A 96 -3.96 8.28 -6.44
C LEU A 96 -3.31 7.85 -5.12
N ILE A 97 -3.90 6.86 -4.44
CA ILE A 97 -3.38 6.35 -3.17
C ILE A 97 -2.02 5.67 -3.38
N ARG A 98 -1.87 4.83 -4.42
CA ARG A 98 -0.57 4.22 -4.77
C ARG A 98 0.51 5.28 -4.99
N SER A 99 0.18 6.32 -5.75
CA SER A 99 1.09 7.44 -6.02
C SER A 99 1.50 8.16 -4.72
N LYS A 100 0.54 8.45 -3.83
CA LYS A 100 0.80 9.08 -2.53
C LYS A 100 1.62 8.18 -1.60
N VAL A 101 1.32 6.88 -1.54
CA VAL A 101 2.08 5.91 -0.74
C VAL A 101 3.50 5.81 -1.25
N PHE A 102 3.71 5.73 -2.57
CA PHE A 102 5.04 5.73 -3.16
C PHE A 102 5.82 7.01 -2.83
N ALA A 103 5.18 8.17 -2.93
CA ALA A 103 5.79 9.45 -2.56
C ALA A 103 6.15 9.50 -1.06
N ALA A 104 5.29 8.95 -0.18
CA ALA A 104 5.57 8.84 1.24
C ALA A 104 6.75 7.89 1.52
N LEU A 105 6.78 6.71 0.89
CA LEU A 105 7.89 5.75 1.04
C LEU A 105 9.21 6.35 0.58
N ARG A 106 9.22 7.09 -0.55
CA ARG A 106 10.42 7.79 -1.02
C ARG A 106 10.94 8.81 -0.01
N ARG A 107 10.03 9.52 0.68
CA ARG A 107 10.39 10.48 1.74
C ARG A 107 10.90 9.80 3.02
N LEU A 108 10.39 8.59 3.31
CA LEU A 108 10.78 7.81 4.49
C LEU A 108 12.10 7.03 4.29
N CYS A 109 12.51 6.83 3.03
CA CYS A 109 13.72 6.09 2.66
C CYS A 109 14.98 6.94 2.91
N PRO A 110 16.12 6.30 3.32
CA PRO A 110 16.23 4.89 3.68
C PRO A 110 15.92 4.60 5.15
N ALA A 111 16.05 5.58 6.05
CA ALA A 111 16.09 5.38 7.50
C ALA A 111 14.88 4.61 8.07
N LYS A 112 13.65 5.02 7.70
CA LYS A 112 12.43 4.35 8.20
C LYS A 112 12.12 3.00 7.52
N LEU A 113 12.76 2.72 6.38
CA LEU A 113 12.54 1.47 5.64
C LEU A 113 13.62 0.43 5.92
N GLU A 114 14.75 0.84 6.43
CA GLU A 114 15.83 -0.05 6.85
C GLU A 114 15.35 -0.93 8.02
N GLY A 115 15.56 -2.24 7.91
CA GLY A 115 15.07 -3.22 8.89
C GLY A 115 13.58 -3.57 8.80
N ARG A 116 12.77 -2.88 7.97
CA ARG A 116 11.36 -3.26 7.77
C ARG A 116 11.24 -4.45 6.82
N ASP A 117 10.25 -5.28 7.10
CA ASP A 117 9.87 -6.38 6.20
C ASP A 117 9.36 -5.82 4.86
N LYS A 118 10.16 -6.04 3.81
CA LYS A 118 9.84 -5.63 2.43
C LYS A 118 8.55 -6.29 1.92
N GLY A 119 8.29 -7.54 2.31
CA GLY A 119 7.07 -8.27 1.96
C GLY A 119 5.81 -7.58 2.53
N ASN A 120 5.89 -7.10 3.77
CA ASN A 120 4.80 -6.34 4.38
C ASN A 120 4.55 -5.01 3.65
N LEU A 121 5.60 -4.29 3.24
CA LEU A 121 5.44 -3.04 2.47
C LEU A 121 4.81 -3.29 1.10
N ILE A 122 5.23 -4.33 0.39
CA ILE A 122 4.63 -4.75 -0.89
C ILE A 122 3.14 -5.07 -0.67
N SER A 123 2.80 -5.83 0.37
CA SER A 123 1.40 -6.15 0.71
C SER A 123 0.56 -4.89 0.92
N VAL A 124 1.10 -3.83 1.55
CA VAL A 124 0.37 -2.56 1.71
C VAL A 124 0.12 -1.88 0.36
N ILE A 125 1.12 -1.85 -0.54
CA ILE A 125 1.01 -1.17 -1.85
C ILE A 125 0.07 -1.93 -2.80
N THR A 126 0.00 -3.24 -2.69
CA THR A 126 -0.84 -4.11 -3.53
C THR A 126 -2.18 -4.41 -2.85
N SER A 127 -2.19 -5.42 -2.01
CA SER A 127 -3.42 -6.01 -1.44
C SER A 127 -4.21 -5.04 -0.55
N ASP A 128 -3.54 -4.23 0.30
CA ASP A 128 -4.29 -3.33 1.19
C ASP A 128 -4.92 -2.17 0.43
N ILE A 129 -4.21 -1.61 -0.56
CA ILE A 129 -4.81 -0.57 -1.39
C ILE A 129 -5.99 -1.14 -2.19
N GLU A 130 -5.88 -2.36 -2.74
CA GLU A 130 -6.99 -3.01 -3.46
C GLU A 130 -8.23 -3.20 -2.59
N LEU A 131 -8.06 -3.53 -1.31
CA LEU A 131 -9.20 -3.62 -0.39
C LEU A 131 -9.92 -2.29 -0.15
N LEU A 132 -9.27 -1.16 -0.41
CA LEU A 132 -9.94 0.14 -0.33
C LEU A 132 -10.94 0.34 -1.48
N GLU A 133 -10.86 -0.45 -2.56
CA GLU A 133 -11.88 -0.47 -3.61
C GLU A 133 -13.26 -0.74 -3.02
N VAL A 134 -13.38 -1.73 -2.14
CA VAL A 134 -14.64 -2.08 -1.47
C VAL A 134 -15.22 -0.88 -0.72
N PHE A 135 -14.38 -0.07 -0.09
CA PHE A 135 -14.83 1.14 0.59
C PHE A 135 -15.38 2.18 -0.38
N TYR A 136 -14.68 2.45 -1.46
CA TYR A 136 -15.04 3.51 -2.40
C TYR A 136 -16.17 3.12 -3.35
N ALA A 137 -16.16 1.92 -3.92
CA ALA A 137 -17.16 1.47 -4.87
C ALA A 137 -18.41 0.87 -4.21
N HIS A 138 -18.24 0.17 -3.08
CA HIS A 138 -19.31 -0.66 -2.51
C HIS A 138 -19.78 -0.21 -1.11
N THR A 139 -19.26 0.89 -0.56
CA THR A 139 -19.66 1.36 0.76
C THR A 139 -20.27 2.77 0.73
N ILE A 140 -19.54 3.78 0.23
CA ILE A 140 -19.98 5.17 0.35
C ILE A 140 -21.29 5.39 -0.41
N SER A 141 -21.33 5.06 -1.70
CA SER A 141 -22.52 5.24 -2.54
C SER A 141 -23.70 4.38 -2.06
N PRO A 142 -23.56 3.05 -1.81
CA PRO A 142 -24.67 2.24 -1.30
C PRO A 142 -25.23 2.69 0.06
N VAL A 143 -24.36 3.16 0.98
CA VAL A 143 -24.83 3.70 2.27
C VAL A 143 -25.69 4.94 2.07
N ALA A 144 -25.22 5.88 1.23
CA ALA A 144 -25.99 7.09 0.92
C ALA A 144 -27.31 6.77 0.21
N ILE A 145 -27.31 5.85 -0.76
CA ILE A 145 -28.50 5.40 -1.48
C ILE A 145 -29.49 4.74 -0.52
N ALA A 146 -29.02 3.82 0.34
CA ALA A 146 -29.89 3.15 1.30
C ALA A 146 -30.53 4.14 2.28
N PHE A 147 -29.78 5.13 2.76
CA PHE A 147 -30.30 6.19 3.63
C PHE A 147 -31.39 7.02 2.94
N LEU A 148 -31.13 7.51 1.73
CA LEU A 148 -32.09 8.30 0.96
C LEU A 148 -33.33 7.48 0.58
N MET A 149 -33.15 6.23 0.15
CA MET A 149 -34.26 5.30 -0.12
C MET A 149 -35.14 5.08 1.10
N THR A 150 -34.53 4.85 2.27
CA THR A 150 -35.27 4.67 3.51
C THR A 150 -36.16 5.88 3.80
N ILE A 151 -35.65 7.10 3.64
CA ILE A 151 -36.46 8.33 3.83
C ILE A 151 -37.61 8.38 2.84
N VAL A 152 -37.35 8.17 1.55
CA VAL A 152 -38.41 8.20 0.52
C VAL A 152 -39.50 7.19 0.80
N MET A 153 -39.11 5.97 1.23
CA MET A 153 -40.08 4.90 1.48
C MET A 153 -40.90 5.10 2.74
N ILE A 154 -40.29 5.59 3.81
CA ILE A 154 -41.05 5.95 5.03
C ILE A 154 -42.08 7.03 4.71
N CYS A 155 -41.68 8.06 3.94
CA CYS A 155 -42.61 9.11 3.51
C CYS A 155 -43.75 8.54 2.61
N TYR A 156 -43.39 7.68 1.65
CA TYR A 156 -44.38 7.07 0.74
C TYR A 156 -45.38 6.18 1.47
N ILE A 157 -44.91 5.23 2.29
CA ILE A 157 -45.79 4.34 3.07
C ILE A 157 -46.53 5.13 4.15
N GLY A 158 -45.87 6.09 4.80
CA GLY A 158 -46.45 6.95 5.83
C GLY A 158 -47.55 7.87 5.31
N HIS A 159 -47.52 8.22 4.00
CA HIS A 159 -48.60 8.97 3.36
C HIS A 159 -49.94 8.21 3.35
N PHE A 160 -49.94 6.88 3.26
CA PHE A 160 -51.15 6.06 3.35
C PHE A 160 -51.65 5.93 4.80
N ALA A 161 -50.71 5.64 5.72
CA ALA A 161 -50.96 5.60 7.15
C ALA A 161 -49.63 5.80 7.92
N TRP A 162 -49.57 6.77 8.82
CA TRP A 162 -48.34 7.09 9.58
C TRP A 162 -47.84 5.90 10.43
N GLN A 163 -48.79 5.05 10.91
CA GLN A 163 -48.45 3.84 11.69
C GLN A 163 -47.67 2.83 10.85
N LEU A 164 -48.02 2.65 9.56
CA LEU A 164 -47.30 1.79 8.63
C LEU A 164 -45.93 2.38 8.26
N GLY A 165 -45.83 3.72 8.20
CA GLY A 165 -44.53 4.41 8.02
C GLY A 165 -43.57 4.15 9.18
N ILE A 166 -44.04 4.15 10.43
CA ILE A 166 -43.23 3.81 11.61
C ILE A 166 -42.80 2.33 11.56
N LEU A 167 -43.70 1.43 11.16
CA LEU A 167 -43.38 0.01 11.04
C LEU A 167 -42.27 -0.22 9.97
N ALA A 168 -42.36 0.47 8.84
CA ALA A 168 -41.34 0.44 7.81
C ALA A 168 -39.98 0.98 8.33
N LEU A 169 -40.01 2.10 9.10
CA LEU A 169 -38.80 2.62 9.74
C LEU A 169 -38.14 1.60 10.67
N LEU A 170 -38.93 0.94 11.53
CA LEU A 170 -38.43 -0.08 12.44
C LEU A 170 -37.82 -1.27 11.68
N ALA A 171 -38.47 -1.73 10.60
CA ALA A 171 -37.97 -2.79 9.75
C ALA A 171 -36.64 -2.41 9.10
N TYR A 172 -36.49 -1.21 8.55
CA TYR A 172 -35.25 -0.76 7.94
C TYR A 172 -34.11 -0.57 8.97
N LEU A 173 -34.43 -0.06 10.17
CA LEU A 173 -33.43 0.05 11.25
C LEU A 173 -32.96 -1.33 11.73
N LEU A 174 -33.89 -2.29 11.81
CA LEU A 174 -33.56 -3.65 12.22
C LEU A 174 -32.62 -4.32 11.20
N VAL A 175 -32.99 -4.27 9.91
CA VAL A 175 -32.22 -4.91 8.83
C VAL A 175 -30.91 -4.13 8.53
N GLY A 176 -30.95 -2.81 8.45
CA GLY A 176 -29.82 -1.99 7.99
C GLY A 176 -28.82 -1.62 9.08
N ILE A 177 -29.22 -1.66 10.37
CA ILE A 177 -28.35 -1.24 11.47
C ILE A 177 -28.19 -2.35 12.52
N ALA A 178 -29.28 -2.89 13.07
CA ALA A 178 -29.18 -3.81 14.20
C ALA A 178 -28.48 -5.12 13.81
N ILE A 179 -28.88 -5.74 12.69
CA ILE A 179 -28.28 -6.99 12.20
C ILE A 179 -26.79 -6.80 11.86
N PRO A 180 -26.36 -5.81 11.04
CA PRO A 180 -24.95 -5.58 10.75
C PRO A 180 -24.10 -5.34 11.98
N LEU A 181 -24.59 -4.58 12.97
CA LEU A 181 -23.87 -4.33 14.21
C LEU A 181 -23.71 -5.60 15.06
N PHE A 182 -24.74 -6.43 15.13
CA PHE A 182 -24.70 -7.72 15.84
C PHE A 182 -23.67 -8.67 15.22
N ILE A 183 -23.73 -8.87 13.91
CA ILE A 183 -22.83 -9.74 13.17
C ILE A 183 -21.38 -9.21 13.21
N SER A 184 -21.18 -7.89 13.04
CA SER A 184 -19.86 -7.27 13.11
C SER A 184 -19.16 -7.48 14.46
N LYS A 185 -19.91 -7.52 15.56
CA LYS A 185 -19.35 -7.86 16.88
C LYS A 185 -18.90 -9.32 16.98
N GLN A 186 -19.61 -10.23 16.35
CA GLN A 186 -19.32 -11.66 16.37
C GLN A 186 -18.09 -12.02 15.52
N SER A 187 -17.89 -11.35 14.38
CA SER A 187 -16.79 -11.64 13.43
C SER A 187 -15.57 -10.73 13.58
N LYS A 188 -15.44 -10.02 14.70
CA LYS A 188 -14.47 -8.91 14.85
C LYS A 188 -13.00 -9.27 14.58
N ASN A 189 -12.59 -10.52 14.80
CA ASN A 189 -11.20 -10.95 14.67
C ASN A 189 -10.96 -11.96 13.54
N ASP A 190 -12.02 -12.58 13.01
CA ASP A 190 -11.91 -13.72 12.09
C ASP A 190 -11.19 -13.36 10.79
N GLY A 191 -11.55 -12.23 10.18
CA GLY A 191 -10.93 -11.78 8.94
C GLY A 191 -9.44 -11.43 9.07
N MET A 192 -9.01 -10.89 10.22
CA MET A 192 -7.58 -10.61 10.46
C MET A 192 -6.79 -11.90 10.67
N GLN A 193 -7.36 -12.87 11.40
CA GLN A 193 -6.71 -14.17 11.64
C GLN A 193 -6.52 -14.94 10.33
N ILE A 194 -7.55 -15.01 9.48
CA ILE A 194 -7.48 -15.63 8.16
C ILE A 194 -6.34 -15.02 7.34
N ARG A 195 -6.21 -13.69 7.33
CA ARG A 195 -5.14 -13.00 6.61
C ARG A 195 -3.76 -13.30 7.15
N THR A 196 -3.60 -13.29 8.47
CA THR A 196 -2.32 -13.63 9.09
C THR A 196 -1.92 -15.05 8.72
N GLN A 197 -2.84 -16.01 8.81
CA GLN A 197 -2.56 -17.40 8.45
C GLN A 197 -2.31 -17.62 6.95
N ALA A 198 -3.05 -16.91 6.08
CA ALA A 198 -2.78 -16.92 4.64
C ALA A 198 -1.38 -16.35 4.33
N GLY A 199 -0.97 -15.28 5.02
CA GLY A 199 0.37 -14.73 4.93
C GLY A 199 1.45 -15.71 5.41
N GLU A 200 1.23 -16.37 6.55
CA GLU A 200 2.14 -17.40 7.08
C GLU A 200 2.26 -18.61 6.14
N LEU A 201 1.14 -19.05 5.54
CA LEU A 201 1.15 -20.12 4.55
C LEU A 201 1.92 -19.70 3.30
N SER A 202 1.67 -18.49 2.79
CA SER A 202 2.39 -17.96 1.62
C SER A 202 3.89 -17.85 1.87
N SER A 203 4.31 -17.36 3.03
CA SER A 203 5.71 -17.32 3.43
C SER A 203 6.31 -18.70 3.52
N PHE A 204 5.60 -19.66 4.12
CA PHE A 204 6.05 -21.04 4.23
C PHE A 204 6.23 -21.72 2.86
N VAL A 205 5.29 -21.47 1.91
CA VAL A 205 5.40 -21.98 0.54
C VAL A 205 6.60 -21.34 -0.17
N LEU A 206 6.78 -20.02 -0.05
CA LEU A 206 7.92 -19.32 -0.65
C LEU A 206 9.26 -19.82 -0.10
N ASP A 207 9.37 -20.00 1.21
CA ASP A 207 10.57 -20.57 1.84
C ASP A 207 10.82 -22.00 1.37
N SER A 208 9.77 -22.79 1.19
CA SER A 208 9.87 -24.16 0.67
C SER A 208 10.36 -24.20 -0.77
N LEU A 209 9.90 -23.25 -1.61
CA LEU A 209 10.35 -23.15 -3.01
C LEU A 209 11.81 -22.69 -3.09
N ARG A 210 12.21 -21.73 -2.27
CA ARG A 210 13.59 -21.24 -2.20
C ARG A 210 14.56 -22.29 -1.68
N GLY A 211 14.15 -23.07 -0.67
CA GLY A 211 14.93 -24.14 -0.09
C GLY A 211 14.65 -25.53 -0.69
N LEU A 212 14.10 -25.59 -1.91
CA LEU A 212 13.74 -26.87 -2.54
C LEU A 212 14.95 -27.81 -2.73
N PRO A 213 16.14 -27.33 -3.14
CA PRO A 213 17.33 -28.19 -3.22
C PRO A 213 17.68 -28.83 -1.87
N GLU A 214 17.64 -28.08 -0.77
CA GLU A 214 17.91 -28.54 0.58
C GLU A 214 16.86 -29.56 1.06
N ILE A 215 15.58 -29.27 0.79
CA ILE A 215 14.47 -30.18 1.12
C ILE A 215 14.67 -31.54 0.43
N LEU A 216 15.06 -31.53 -0.85
CA LEU A 216 15.32 -32.74 -1.61
C LEU A 216 16.59 -33.45 -1.13
N GLN A 217 17.68 -32.70 -0.90
CA GLN A 217 18.96 -33.26 -0.41
C GLN A 217 18.78 -34.00 0.92
N TYR A 218 18.01 -33.40 1.86
CA TYR A 218 17.77 -33.97 3.18
C TYR A 218 16.52 -34.84 3.28
N ARG A 219 15.87 -35.17 2.14
CA ARG A 219 14.65 -36.00 2.06
C ARG A 219 13.52 -35.55 3.00
N GLN A 220 13.33 -34.24 3.13
CA GLN A 220 12.29 -33.64 3.99
C GLN A 220 11.01 -33.31 3.24
N GLY A 221 10.84 -33.72 1.97
CA GLY A 221 9.70 -33.38 1.13
C GLY A 221 8.36 -33.78 1.72
N GLU A 222 8.23 -35.01 2.23
CA GLU A 222 6.97 -35.49 2.83
C GLU A 222 6.58 -34.70 4.08
N LYS A 223 7.53 -34.46 5.00
CA LYS A 223 7.26 -33.65 6.19
C LYS A 223 6.89 -32.20 5.85
N ARG A 224 7.52 -31.63 4.84
CA ARG A 224 7.23 -30.27 4.38
C ARG A 224 5.83 -30.17 3.78
N LEU A 225 5.42 -31.18 2.99
CA LEU A 225 4.09 -31.30 2.42
C LEU A 225 3.02 -31.49 3.52
N GLU A 226 3.29 -32.35 4.50
CA GLU A 226 2.39 -32.56 5.64
C GLU A 226 2.16 -31.26 6.44
N GLU A 227 3.22 -30.50 6.71
CA GLU A 227 3.10 -29.20 7.39
C GLU A 227 2.33 -28.18 6.54
N MET A 228 2.56 -28.15 5.23
CA MET A 228 1.80 -27.29 4.30
C MET A 228 0.31 -27.65 4.33
N ASN A 229 -0.03 -28.93 4.26
CA ASN A 229 -1.41 -29.41 4.32
C ASN A 229 -2.05 -29.02 5.67
N ARG A 230 -1.34 -29.22 6.78
CA ARG A 230 -1.83 -28.83 8.11
C ARG A 230 -2.13 -27.33 8.24
N ARG A 231 -1.30 -26.48 7.64
CA ARG A 231 -1.54 -25.01 7.59
C ARG A 231 -2.71 -24.66 6.69
N THR A 232 -2.83 -25.35 5.56
CA THR A 232 -3.95 -25.20 4.63
C THR A 232 -5.27 -25.61 5.30
N ASP A 233 -5.32 -26.74 5.99
CA ASP A 233 -6.52 -27.22 6.68
C ASP A 233 -6.98 -26.22 7.75
N ARG A 234 -6.06 -25.68 8.55
CA ARG A 234 -6.40 -24.63 9.53
C ARG A 234 -6.97 -23.38 8.89
N LEU A 235 -6.41 -22.94 7.76
CA LEU A 235 -6.92 -21.81 7.00
C LEU A 235 -8.32 -22.10 6.47
N MET A 236 -8.54 -23.30 5.90
CA MET A 236 -9.83 -23.75 5.40
C MET A 236 -10.91 -23.81 6.48
N GLU A 237 -10.57 -24.31 7.68
CA GLU A 237 -11.51 -24.33 8.84
C GLU A 237 -11.95 -22.91 9.21
N GLN A 238 -11.03 -21.95 9.24
CA GLN A 238 -11.38 -20.56 9.54
C GLN A 238 -12.18 -19.88 8.43
N GLU A 239 -11.85 -20.16 7.17
CA GLU A 239 -12.66 -19.68 6.04
C GLU A 239 -14.07 -20.27 6.07
N ALA A 240 -14.20 -21.57 6.36
CA ALA A 240 -15.48 -22.23 6.51
C ALA A 240 -16.31 -21.61 7.63
N HIS A 241 -15.68 -21.28 8.78
CA HIS A 241 -16.34 -20.58 9.87
C HIS A 241 -16.84 -19.19 9.41
N LEU A 242 -16.00 -18.39 8.75
CA LEU A 242 -16.41 -17.07 8.24
C LEU A 242 -17.56 -17.17 7.23
N LYS A 243 -17.51 -18.15 6.31
CA LYS A 243 -18.59 -18.42 5.35
C LYS A 243 -19.88 -18.84 6.05
N SER A 244 -19.79 -19.65 7.11
CA SER A 244 -20.93 -20.02 7.94
C SER A 244 -21.58 -18.81 8.62
N VAL A 245 -20.77 -17.91 9.18
CA VAL A 245 -21.26 -16.65 9.76
C VAL A 245 -21.97 -15.79 8.71
N ALA A 246 -21.40 -15.67 7.51
CA ALA A 246 -22.02 -14.95 6.41
C ALA A 246 -23.35 -15.59 5.97
N GLY A 247 -23.42 -16.92 5.90
CA GLY A 247 -24.65 -17.66 5.62
C GLY A 247 -25.73 -17.42 6.69
N LYS A 248 -25.36 -17.47 7.97
CA LYS A 248 -26.26 -17.14 9.08
C LYS A 248 -26.77 -15.70 9.00
N ASN A 249 -25.91 -14.75 8.63
CA ASN A 249 -26.30 -13.35 8.41
C ASN A 249 -27.38 -13.24 7.33
N THR A 250 -27.16 -13.88 6.17
CA THR A 250 -28.11 -13.85 5.06
C THR A 250 -29.44 -14.50 5.46
N GLY A 251 -29.40 -15.65 6.14
CA GLY A 251 -30.58 -16.34 6.64
C GLY A 251 -31.37 -15.50 7.65
N LEU A 252 -30.69 -14.91 8.64
CA LEU A 252 -31.30 -14.05 9.64
C LEU A 252 -31.92 -12.80 8.99
N THR A 253 -31.20 -12.15 8.08
CA THR A 253 -31.71 -10.99 7.34
C THR A 253 -32.97 -11.33 6.55
N GLY A 254 -32.95 -12.46 5.81
CA GLY A 254 -34.14 -12.93 5.08
C GLY A 254 -35.33 -13.23 5.99
N ALA A 255 -35.08 -13.90 7.13
CA ALA A 255 -36.14 -14.20 8.10
C ALA A 255 -36.76 -12.92 8.71
N VAL A 256 -35.92 -11.93 9.04
CA VAL A 256 -36.39 -10.64 9.58
C VAL A 256 -37.16 -9.84 8.53
N ILE A 257 -36.78 -9.87 7.26
CA ILE A 257 -37.53 -9.23 6.17
C ILE A 257 -38.88 -9.88 6.03
N LEU A 258 -38.96 -11.22 5.92
CA LEU A 258 -40.23 -11.94 5.81
C LEU A 258 -41.16 -11.70 7.02
N LEU A 259 -40.58 -11.66 8.23
CA LEU A 259 -41.34 -11.32 9.43
C LEU A 259 -41.88 -9.88 9.36
N SER A 260 -41.08 -8.93 8.92
CA SER A 260 -41.49 -7.52 8.76
C SER A 260 -42.60 -7.38 7.72
N ASP A 261 -42.50 -8.08 6.60
CA ASP A 261 -43.53 -8.13 5.55
C ASP A 261 -44.82 -8.74 6.07
N THR A 262 -44.71 -9.81 6.85
CA THR A 262 -45.88 -10.46 7.47
C THR A 262 -46.57 -9.54 8.48
N VAL A 263 -45.79 -8.86 9.33
CA VAL A 263 -46.30 -7.88 10.30
C VAL A 263 -46.97 -6.71 9.58
N MET A 264 -46.37 -6.22 8.49
CA MET A 264 -46.93 -5.15 7.65
C MET A 264 -48.28 -5.59 7.06
N LEU A 265 -48.34 -6.81 6.51
CA LEU A 265 -49.59 -7.37 5.95
C LEU A 265 -50.69 -7.47 7.00
N LEU A 266 -50.37 -8.00 8.19
CA LEU A 266 -51.32 -8.11 9.29
C LEU A 266 -51.82 -6.74 9.78
N ALA A 267 -50.89 -5.80 9.97
CA ALA A 267 -51.22 -4.44 10.42
C ALA A 267 -52.11 -3.71 9.40
N ALA A 268 -51.72 -3.73 8.11
CA ALA A 268 -52.50 -3.12 7.03
C ALA A 268 -53.87 -3.79 6.87
N GLY A 269 -53.95 -5.13 6.98
CA GLY A 269 -55.19 -5.89 6.95
C GLY A 269 -56.14 -5.58 8.10
N LEU A 270 -55.61 -5.45 9.34
CA LEU A 270 -56.39 -5.03 10.51
C LEU A 270 -56.93 -3.60 10.37
N MET A 271 -56.11 -2.68 9.86
CA MET A 271 -56.51 -1.30 9.60
C MET A 271 -57.62 -1.23 8.53
N CYS A 272 -57.50 -2.06 7.49
CA CYS A 272 -58.51 -2.18 6.46
C CYS A 272 -59.84 -2.75 7.04
N LYS A 273 -59.76 -3.83 7.84
CA LYS A 273 -60.94 -4.43 8.52
C LYS A 273 -61.65 -3.43 9.44
N ASN A 274 -60.87 -2.56 10.12
CA ASN A 274 -61.41 -1.54 11.01
C ASN A 274 -61.90 -0.28 10.27
N GLY A 275 -61.83 -0.24 8.93
CA GLY A 275 -62.25 0.89 8.12
C GLY A 275 -61.36 2.14 8.21
N THR A 276 -60.15 2.02 8.80
CA THR A 276 -59.19 3.14 8.94
C THR A 276 -58.27 3.31 7.74
N LEU A 277 -58.20 2.32 6.85
CA LEU A 277 -57.40 2.32 5.64
C LEU A 277 -58.13 1.60 4.51
N ASP A 278 -58.13 2.18 3.31
CA ASP A 278 -58.68 1.53 2.13
C ASP A 278 -57.84 0.32 1.70
N PHE A 279 -58.50 -0.70 1.16
CA PHE A 279 -57.85 -1.91 0.66
C PHE A 279 -56.74 -1.61 -0.36
N SER A 280 -56.96 -0.64 -1.25
CA SER A 280 -56.00 -0.23 -2.27
C SER A 280 -54.70 0.29 -1.65
N PHE A 281 -54.79 1.14 -0.65
CA PHE A 281 -53.62 1.69 0.04
C PHE A 281 -52.93 0.66 0.95
N ALA A 282 -53.72 -0.25 1.57
CA ALA A 282 -53.18 -1.37 2.33
C ALA A 282 -52.32 -2.28 1.45
N LEU A 283 -52.81 -2.65 0.28
CA LEU A 283 -52.08 -3.48 -0.68
C LEU A 283 -50.81 -2.79 -1.19
N LEU A 284 -50.92 -1.50 -1.56
CA LEU A 284 -49.77 -0.72 -2.03
C LEU A 284 -48.70 -0.55 -0.96
N ALA A 285 -49.06 -0.36 0.31
CA ALA A 285 -48.12 -0.27 1.41
C ALA A 285 -47.31 -1.56 1.60
N VAL A 286 -47.99 -2.73 1.52
CA VAL A 286 -47.35 -4.04 1.61
C VAL A 286 -46.39 -4.27 0.45
N ILE A 287 -46.84 -4.03 -0.79
CA ILE A 287 -46.00 -4.16 -2.00
C ILE A 287 -44.75 -3.23 -1.92
N ALA A 288 -44.95 -2.00 -1.44
CA ALA A 288 -43.92 -1.02 -1.29
C ALA A 288 -42.82 -1.49 -0.31
N LEU A 289 -43.23 -2.01 0.88
CA LEU A 289 -42.26 -2.54 1.84
C LEU A 289 -41.49 -3.75 1.26
N MET A 290 -42.21 -4.76 0.74
CA MET A 290 -41.64 -5.98 0.19
C MET A 290 -40.59 -5.71 -0.91
N SER A 291 -40.82 -4.69 -1.75
CA SER A 291 -39.92 -4.35 -2.88
C SER A 291 -38.73 -3.45 -2.50
N SER A 292 -38.70 -2.90 -1.29
CA SER A 292 -37.79 -1.80 -0.93
C SER A 292 -36.54 -2.20 -0.14
N PHE A 293 -36.40 -3.44 0.30
CA PHE A 293 -35.31 -3.89 1.14
C PHE A 293 -33.94 -4.00 0.41
N GLY A 294 -33.90 -3.98 -0.92
CA GLY A 294 -32.68 -4.20 -1.70
C GLY A 294 -31.46 -3.36 -1.23
N PRO A 295 -31.54 -2.01 -1.19
CA PRO A 295 -30.43 -1.17 -0.73
C PRO A 295 -30.03 -1.43 0.73
N VAL A 296 -31.01 -1.70 1.60
CA VAL A 296 -30.77 -1.95 3.03
C VAL A 296 -30.10 -3.31 3.25
N THR A 297 -30.48 -4.34 2.48
CA THR A 297 -29.85 -5.66 2.49
C THR A 297 -28.40 -5.59 2.03
N ALA A 298 -28.09 -4.72 1.06
CA ALA A 298 -26.71 -4.49 0.64
C ALA A 298 -25.84 -4.00 1.81
N LEU A 299 -26.37 -3.15 2.71
CA LEU A 299 -25.66 -2.71 3.92
C LEU A 299 -25.41 -3.86 4.91
N ALA A 300 -26.40 -4.75 5.07
CA ALA A 300 -26.28 -5.89 5.98
C ALA A 300 -25.08 -6.79 5.61
N ASN A 301 -24.74 -6.88 4.33
CA ASN A 301 -23.65 -7.69 3.81
C ASN A 301 -22.25 -7.01 3.92
N LEU A 302 -22.19 -5.71 4.18
CA LEU A 302 -20.91 -4.97 4.28
C LEU A 302 -20.17 -5.19 5.60
N GLY A 303 -20.84 -5.65 6.66
CA GLY A 303 -20.32 -5.64 8.03
C GLY A 303 -18.99 -6.36 8.22
N SER A 304 -18.79 -7.53 7.60
CA SER A 304 -17.55 -8.31 7.69
C SER A 304 -16.44 -7.76 6.79
N THR A 305 -16.79 -7.28 5.61
CA THR A 305 -15.83 -6.78 4.61
C THR A 305 -15.22 -5.44 5.04
N LEU A 306 -16.03 -4.56 5.67
CA LEU A 306 -15.58 -3.26 6.14
C LEU A 306 -14.49 -3.33 7.21
N GLN A 307 -14.47 -4.35 8.06
CA GLN A 307 -13.43 -4.48 9.08
C GLN A 307 -12.05 -4.69 8.45
N ASN A 308 -11.97 -5.56 7.44
CA ASN A 308 -10.73 -5.79 6.69
C ASN A 308 -10.29 -4.51 5.96
N THR A 309 -11.24 -3.80 5.37
CA THR A 309 -11.00 -2.52 4.69
C THR A 309 -10.48 -1.44 5.65
N PHE A 310 -11.03 -1.34 6.86
CA PHE A 310 -10.53 -0.38 7.86
C PHE A 310 -9.16 -0.76 8.39
N ALA A 311 -8.85 -2.04 8.54
CA ALA A 311 -7.53 -2.51 8.92
C ALA A 311 -6.50 -2.15 7.83
N ALA A 312 -6.81 -2.43 6.57
CA ALA A 312 -5.98 -2.06 5.42
C ALA A 312 -5.82 -0.54 5.31
N GLY A 313 -6.92 0.21 5.44
CA GLY A 313 -6.90 1.68 5.46
C GLY A 313 -6.05 2.26 6.57
N ASN A 314 -6.06 1.66 7.77
CA ASN A 314 -5.19 2.10 8.85
C ASN A 314 -3.71 1.89 8.54
N ARG A 315 -3.32 0.74 7.92
CA ARG A 315 -1.93 0.49 7.50
C ARG A 315 -1.46 1.47 6.42
N VAL A 316 -2.32 1.75 5.43
CA VAL A 316 -2.04 2.76 4.40
C VAL A 316 -1.86 4.16 5.02
N LEU A 317 -2.76 4.55 5.93
CA LEU A 317 -2.68 5.83 6.63
C LEU A 317 -1.46 5.93 7.55
N ASP A 318 -1.00 4.82 8.14
CA ASP A 318 0.23 4.80 8.94
C ASP A 318 1.44 5.22 8.09
N ILE A 319 1.56 4.71 6.84
CA ILE A 319 2.64 5.10 5.93
C ILE A 319 2.50 6.57 5.48
N LEU A 320 1.27 7.00 5.14
CA LEU A 320 1.02 8.35 4.65
C LEU A 320 1.27 9.44 5.70
N GLU A 321 1.07 9.12 6.97
CA GLU A 321 1.20 10.05 8.10
C GLU A 321 2.49 9.85 8.90
N GLU A 322 3.34 8.93 8.48
CA GLU A 322 4.63 8.72 9.12
C GLU A 322 5.56 9.88 8.81
N GLU A 323 6.19 10.42 9.85
CA GLU A 323 7.15 11.50 9.72
C GLU A 323 8.54 10.92 9.33
N PRO A 324 9.23 11.49 8.34
CA PRO A 324 10.58 11.09 8.01
C PRO A 324 11.54 11.38 9.18
N VAL A 325 12.64 10.64 9.25
CA VAL A 325 13.73 10.93 10.20
C VAL A 325 14.44 12.22 9.78
N ILE A 326 14.58 12.41 8.47
CA ILE A 326 15.26 13.56 7.90
C ILE A 326 14.35 14.18 6.85
N GLU A 327 14.19 15.50 6.92
CA GLU A 327 13.49 16.27 5.91
C GLU A 327 14.41 16.68 4.77
N GLU A 328 13.85 16.79 3.58
CA GLU A 328 14.57 17.33 2.42
C GLU A 328 14.83 18.83 2.62
N VAL A 329 16.11 19.22 2.58
CA VAL A 329 16.50 20.62 2.69
C VAL A 329 16.56 21.24 1.30
N THR A 330 15.83 22.31 1.10
CA THR A 330 15.74 23.07 -0.15
C THR A 330 15.80 24.58 0.12
N GLY A 331 16.10 25.36 -0.92
CA GLY A 331 16.03 26.84 -0.83
C GLY A 331 17.17 27.50 -0.03
N ARG A 332 18.23 26.76 0.26
CA ARG A 332 19.45 27.31 0.86
C ARG A 332 20.41 27.81 -0.23
N GLN A 333 21.42 28.56 0.19
CA GLN A 333 22.47 28.96 -0.74
C GLN A 333 23.18 27.72 -1.30
N PRO A 334 23.40 27.63 -2.61
CA PRO A 334 24.10 26.51 -3.23
C PRO A 334 25.48 26.26 -2.60
N THR A 335 25.85 24.99 -2.51
CA THR A 335 27.18 24.55 -2.13
C THR A 335 27.83 23.96 -3.41
N PRO A 336 28.72 24.70 -4.07
CA PRO A 336 29.13 24.38 -5.44
C PRO A 336 30.11 23.20 -5.52
N SER A 337 30.97 23.00 -4.53
CA SER A 337 32.04 22.00 -4.53
C SER A 337 32.27 21.39 -3.15
N PHE A 338 32.88 20.24 -3.13
CA PHE A 338 33.36 19.60 -1.92
C PHE A 338 34.75 20.12 -1.55
N GLU A 339 34.92 20.66 -0.34
CA GLU A 339 36.21 21.18 0.17
C GLU A 339 36.75 20.40 1.38
N GLY A 340 36.11 19.28 1.70
CA GLY A 340 36.40 18.42 2.84
C GLY A 340 35.16 18.16 3.70
N ALA A 341 35.26 17.17 4.58
CA ALA A 341 34.25 16.88 5.55
C ALA A 341 34.83 16.64 6.95
N LYS A 342 34.05 16.90 7.98
CA LYS A 342 34.46 16.72 9.37
C LYS A 342 33.27 16.24 10.22
N ALA A 343 33.53 15.23 11.03
CA ALA A 343 32.65 14.81 12.10
C ALA A 343 33.26 15.18 13.45
N GLU A 344 32.50 15.80 14.35
CA GLU A 344 32.99 16.25 15.66
C GLU A 344 32.05 15.76 16.74
N HIS A 345 32.57 14.94 17.67
CA HIS A 345 31.89 14.41 18.84
C HIS A 345 30.51 13.78 18.53
N VAL A 346 30.46 12.98 17.47
CA VAL A 346 29.20 12.38 16.95
C VAL A 346 28.80 11.20 17.81
N ASP A 347 27.58 11.28 18.37
CA ASP A 347 26.85 10.16 18.97
C ASP A 347 25.70 9.75 18.05
N PHE A 348 25.49 8.45 17.92
CA PHE A 348 24.39 7.91 17.15
C PHE A 348 23.94 6.53 17.64
N SER A 349 22.63 6.33 17.70
CA SER A 349 21.99 5.07 18.09
C SER A 349 20.90 4.66 17.11
N TYR A 350 20.84 3.38 16.76
CA TYR A 350 19.62 2.80 16.18
C TYR A 350 18.65 2.47 17.32
N GLU A 351 17.54 3.18 17.40
CA GLU A 351 16.56 3.08 18.50
C GLU A 351 17.20 3.33 19.88
N LYS A 352 17.68 2.28 20.55
CA LYS A 352 18.27 2.34 21.89
C LYS A 352 19.68 1.77 21.95
N GLU A 353 20.18 1.21 20.85
CA GLU A 353 21.49 0.59 20.78
C GLU A 353 22.52 1.61 20.29
N PRO A 354 23.48 2.06 21.14
CA PRO A 354 24.50 3.01 20.74
C PRO A 354 25.47 2.35 19.75
N ILE A 355 25.70 3.03 18.63
CA ILE A 355 26.59 2.57 17.55
C ILE A 355 27.83 3.44 17.45
N LEU A 356 27.68 4.76 17.53
CA LEU A 356 28.79 5.70 17.59
C LEU A 356 28.72 6.46 18.91
N SER A 357 29.88 6.68 19.53
CA SER A 357 30.00 7.39 20.82
C SER A 357 31.25 8.25 20.81
N ASP A 358 31.06 9.57 20.86
CA ASP A 358 32.15 10.56 20.83
C ASP A 358 33.06 10.37 19.60
N PHE A 359 32.46 10.07 18.44
CA PHE A 359 33.17 9.80 17.21
C PHE A 359 33.56 11.09 16.52
N SER A 360 34.89 11.25 16.24
CA SER A 360 35.41 12.42 15.54
C SER A 360 36.33 11.98 14.42
N MET A 361 36.17 12.54 13.22
CA MET A 361 36.96 12.19 12.03
C MET A 361 37.04 13.36 11.06
N GLU A 362 38.21 13.60 10.48
CA GLU A 362 38.41 14.59 9.43
C GLU A 362 38.66 13.90 8.09
N ILE A 363 38.07 14.42 7.03
CA ILE A 363 38.16 13.92 5.65
C ILE A 363 38.67 15.08 4.77
N PRO A 364 39.98 15.23 4.64
CA PRO A 364 40.58 16.26 3.78
C PRO A 364 40.25 16.02 2.30
N LYS A 365 40.21 17.11 1.53
CA LYS A 365 40.00 17.06 0.08
C LYS A 365 41.17 16.31 -0.62
N ASN A 366 40.83 15.60 -1.68
CA ASN A 366 41.76 14.89 -2.56
C ASN A 366 42.67 13.86 -1.84
N GLN A 367 42.09 13.17 -0.84
CA GLN A 367 42.78 12.09 -0.12
C GLN A 367 41.94 10.81 -0.12
N ILE A 368 42.61 9.67 0.00
CA ILE A 368 41.97 8.38 0.27
C ILE A 368 42.10 8.11 1.76
N ILE A 369 40.94 8.11 2.43
CA ILE A 369 40.85 7.80 3.86
C ILE A 369 40.36 6.35 4.01
N GLY A 370 41.23 5.49 4.54
CA GLY A 370 40.90 4.13 4.90
C GLY A 370 40.23 4.06 6.26
N VAL A 371 39.11 3.35 6.37
CA VAL A 371 38.40 3.13 7.64
C VAL A 371 38.36 1.62 7.91
N ILE A 372 39.05 1.20 8.97
CA ILE A 372 39.14 -0.20 9.40
C ILE A 372 38.42 -0.40 10.73
N GLY A 373 38.10 -1.65 11.04
CA GLY A 373 37.45 -2.03 12.32
C GLY A 373 36.67 -3.31 12.21
N LYS A 374 36.32 -3.89 13.34
CA LYS A 374 35.50 -5.12 13.41
C LYS A 374 34.12 -4.92 12.78
N SER A 375 33.47 -6.01 12.34
CA SER A 375 32.08 -5.96 11.92
C SER A 375 31.20 -5.43 13.07
N GLY A 376 30.27 -4.52 12.75
CA GLY A 376 29.42 -3.87 13.73
C GLY A 376 30.05 -2.69 14.49
N SER A 377 31.28 -2.27 14.16
CA SER A 377 31.94 -1.13 14.86
C SER A 377 31.41 0.26 14.49
N GLY A 378 30.43 0.37 13.56
CA GLY A 378 29.82 1.65 13.17
C GLY A 378 30.31 2.27 11.86
N LYS A 379 31.23 1.62 11.12
CA LYS A 379 31.82 2.16 9.85
C LYS A 379 30.77 2.52 8.80
N SER A 380 29.91 1.56 8.45
CA SER A 380 28.84 1.78 7.46
C SER A 380 27.80 2.79 7.98
N THR A 381 27.58 2.84 9.29
CA THR A 381 26.71 3.82 9.93
C THR A 381 27.26 5.24 9.76
N PHE A 382 28.58 5.42 9.92
CA PHE A 382 29.22 6.70 9.67
C PHE A 382 29.05 7.17 8.22
N LEU A 383 29.21 6.29 7.22
CA LEU A 383 28.95 6.63 5.82
C LEU A 383 27.50 7.06 5.59
N LYS A 384 26.52 6.39 6.24
CA LYS A 384 25.11 6.75 6.16
C LYS A 384 24.80 8.11 6.80
N LEU A 385 25.52 8.47 7.86
CA LEU A 385 25.43 9.79 8.49
C LEU A 385 26.03 10.88 7.60
N LEU A 386 27.16 10.64 6.96
CA LEU A 386 27.73 11.54 5.93
C LEU A 386 26.75 11.78 4.80
N MET A 387 26.10 10.72 4.30
CA MET A 387 25.02 10.81 3.29
C MET A 387 23.76 11.51 3.82
N ARG A 388 23.70 11.92 5.09
CA ARG A 388 22.47 12.41 5.75
C ARG A 388 21.27 11.50 5.48
N PHE A 389 21.47 10.19 5.64
CA PHE A 389 20.37 9.21 5.64
C PHE A 389 19.77 9.06 7.04
N TRP A 390 20.55 9.41 8.06
CA TRP A 390 20.17 9.46 9.47
C TRP A 390 20.67 10.76 10.09
N GLN A 391 20.03 11.17 11.18
CA GLN A 391 20.43 12.33 11.98
C GLN A 391 21.27 11.87 13.16
N THR A 392 22.30 12.63 13.53
CA THR A 392 23.11 12.40 14.73
C THR A 392 22.29 12.68 15.99
N ASP A 393 22.52 11.90 17.07
CA ASP A 393 21.91 12.14 18.37
C ASP A 393 22.60 13.33 19.07
N ALA A 394 23.93 13.44 18.92
CA ALA A 394 24.75 14.57 19.38
C ALA A 394 25.95 14.78 18.44
N GLY A 395 26.65 15.87 18.62
CA GLY A 395 27.77 16.26 17.77
C GLY A 395 27.34 16.89 16.45
N THR A 396 28.30 17.11 15.55
CA THR A 396 28.05 17.76 14.25
C THR A 396 28.82 17.07 13.13
N ILE A 397 28.21 17.05 11.95
CA ILE A 397 28.88 16.68 10.69
C ILE A 397 28.88 17.90 9.77
N GLN A 398 30.00 18.22 9.22
CA GLN A 398 30.19 19.35 8.32
C GLN A 398 30.73 18.88 6.96
N ILE A 399 30.25 19.49 5.90
CA ILE A 399 30.79 19.34 4.53
C ILE A 399 31.05 20.72 3.99
N SER A 400 32.27 20.95 3.47
CA SER A 400 32.72 22.25 2.98
C SER A 400 32.47 23.38 3.99
N GLU A 401 32.85 23.16 5.25
CA GLU A 401 32.67 24.07 6.41
C GLU A 401 31.20 24.41 6.76
N LYS A 402 30.23 23.74 6.15
CA LYS A 402 28.81 23.92 6.45
C LYS A 402 28.26 22.69 7.18
N SER A 403 27.41 22.90 8.18
CA SER A 403 26.67 21.77 8.77
C SER A 403 25.87 21.07 7.68
N ILE A 404 25.96 19.73 7.63
CA ILE A 404 25.27 18.88 6.66
C ILE A 404 23.76 19.09 6.70
N ASP A 405 23.20 19.47 7.85
CA ASP A 405 21.76 19.74 8.05
C ASP A 405 21.30 21.03 7.36
N THR A 406 22.23 21.90 6.94
CA THR A 406 21.92 23.16 6.27
C THR A 406 22.20 23.14 4.77
N VAL A 407 22.84 22.10 4.25
CA VAL A 407 23.15 21.93 2.83
C VAL A 407 21.91 21.43 2.07
N ASN A 408 21.60 22.02 0.90
CA ASN A 408 20.53 21.51 0.04
C ASN A 408 20.74 20.04 -0.28
N THR A 409 19.67 19.24 -0.19
CA THR A 409 19.75 17.79 -0.46
C THR A 409 20.27 17.49 -1.88
N THR A 410 19.89 18.30 -2.86
CA THR A 410 20.37 18.19 -4.25
C THR A 410 21.87 18.43 -4.39
N ASP A 411 22.41 19.45 -3.68
CA ASP A 411 23.85 19.75 -3.69
C ASP A 411 24.62 18.62 -3.02
N LEU A 412 24.16 18.14 -1.87
CA LEU A 412 24.75 17.02 -1.16
C LEU A 412 24.83 15.77 -2.05
N ARG A 413 23.72 15.36 -2.68
CA ARG A 413 23.68 14.19 -3.57
C ARG A 413 24.56 14.33 -4.82
N ARG A 414 24.79 15.55 -5.29
CA ARG A 414 25.71 15.79 -6.40
C ARG A 414 27.18 15.64 -5.98
N MET A 415 27.52 16.07 -4.75
CA MET A 415 28.88 16.00 -4.21
C MET A 415 29.29 14.61 -3.73
N GLU A 416 28.34 13.71 -3.47
CA GLU A 416 28.54 12.40 -2.86
C GLU A 416 28.16 11.26 -3.78
N SER A 417 29.00 10.25 -3.84
CA SER A 417 28.71 8.95 -4.44
C SER A 417 28.85 7.87 -3.36
N TYR A 418 27.85 7.03 -3.21
CA TYR A 418 27.83 5.99 -2.18
C TYR A 418 27.64 4.60 -2.77
N MET A 419 28.61 3.74 -2.57
CA MET A 419 28.51 2.32 -2.84
C MET A 419 28.26 1.57 -1.53
N THR A 420 27.11 0.93 -1.44
CA THR A 420 26.72 0.08 -0.31
C THR A 420 27.40 -1.28 -0.35
N GLN A 421 27.58 -1.92 0.79
CA GLN A 421 28.13 -3.27 0.91
C GLN A 421 27.40 -4.29 0.02
N GLU A 422 26.05 -4.21 -0.03
CA GLU A 422 25.22 -5.00 -0.95
C GLU A 422 24.67 -4.13 -2.07
N THR A 423 25.10 -4.37 -3.31
CA THR A 423 24.59 -3.66 -4.48
C THR A 423 23.24 -4.23 -4.90
N GLN A 424 22.20 -3.39 -4.87
CA GLN A 424 20.87 -3.74 -5.36
C GLN A 424 20.79 -3.51 -6.86
N LEU A 425 20.31 -4.52 -7.61
CA LEU A 425 20.12 -4.46 -9.05
C LEU A 425 18.65 -4.50 -9.41
N PHE A 426 18.32 -3.81 -10.50
CA PHE A 426 16.99 -3.81 -11.08
C PHE A 426 16.88 -4.90 -12.16
N HIS A 427 15.70 -5.49 -12.33
CA HIS A 427 15.40 -6.40 -13.43
C HIS A 427 15.36 -5.63 -14.75
N ASP A 428 16.52 -5.30 -15.27
CA ASP A 428 16.72 -4.49 -16.48
C ASP A 428 18.09 -4.85 -17.10
N SER A 429 18.49 -4.22 -18.20
CA SER A 429 19.81 -4.41 -18.80
C SER A 429 20.94 -3.93 -17.88
N ILE A 430 22.16 -4.42 -18.11
CA ILE A 430 23.37 -3.93 -17.42
C ILE A 430 23.54 -2.43 -17.69
N THR A 431 23.35 -1.99 -18.94
CA THR A 431 23.36 -0.57 -19.33
C THR A 431 22.48 0.26 -18.42
N ASN A 432 21.21 -0.12 -18.27
CA ASN A 432 20.24 0.63 -17.48
C ASN A 432 20.56 0.56 -15.98
N ASN A 433 21.07 -0.57 -15.50
CA ASN A 433 21.54 -0.71 -14.13
C ASN A 433 22.68 0.25 -13.79
N VAL A 434 23.62 0.47 -14.70
CA VAL A 434 24.73 1.42 -14.50
C VAL A 434 24.24 2.87 -14.68
N ARG A 435 23.41 3.12 -15.69
CA ARG A 435 22.86 4.44 -16.03
C ARG A 435 22.03 5.09 -14.91
N VAL A 436 21.52 4.29 -13.94
CA VAL A 436 20.81 4.83 -12.74
C VAL A 436 21.60 5.93 -12.03
N ALA A 437 22.94 5.86 -12.04
CA ALA A 437 23.78 6.86 -11.41
C ALA A 437 23.81 8.21 -12.15
N LYS A 438 23.65 8.19 -13.47
CA LYS A 438 23.63 9.36 -14.36
C LYS A 438 22.70 9.07 -15.54
N PRO A 439 21.39 9.46 -15.46
CA PRO A 439 20.38 9.10 -16.47
C PRO A 439 20.72 9.53 -17.90
N ASP A 440 21.41 10.66 -18.06
CA ASP A 440 21.79 11.24 -19.36
C ASP A 440 23.17 10.79 -19.84
N ALA A 441 23.76 9.77 -19.21
CA ALA A 441 25.09 9.27 -19.57
C ALA A 441 25.11 8.68 -20.98
N SER A 442 26.12 9.04 -21.76
CA SER A 442 26.41 8.41 -23.05
C SER A 442 26.88 6.97 -22.86
N MET A 443 26.82 6.18 -23.92
CA MET A 443 27.34 4.80 -23.87
C MET A 443 28.83 4.77 -23.60
N GLU A 444 29.58 5.73 -24.12
CA GLU A 444 31.02 5.86 -23.89
C GLU A 444 31.35 6.12 -22.41
N GLU A 445 30.58 6.98 -21.73
CA GLU A 445 30.74 7.23 -20.29
C GLU A 445 30.48 5.97 -19.47
N ILE A 446 29.42 5.20 -19.84
CA ILE A 446 29.07 3.93 -19.20
C ILE A 446 30.20 2.89 -19.39
N GLU A 447 30.72 2.74 -20.61
CA GLU A 447 31.83 1.83 -20.89
C GLU A 447 33.09 2.21 -20.11
N ASN A 448 33.41 3.49 -20.05
CA ASN A 448 34.57 3.98 -19.29
C ASN A 448 34.41 3.70 -17.79
N ALA A 449 33.22 3.92 -17.21
CA ALA A 449 32.97 3.59 -15.83
C ALA A 449 33.06 2.07 -15.57
N CYS A 450 32.57 1.24 -16.50
CA CYS A 450 32.69 -0.22 -16.41
C CYS A 450 34.14 -0.70 -16.57
N LYS A 451 34.97 -0.04 -17.39
CA LYS A 451 36.43 -0.32 -17.49
C LYS A 451 37.13 -0.04 -16.16
N LYS A 452 36.89 1.13 -15.55
CA LYS A 452 37.43 1.48 -14.21
C LYS A 452 37.01 0.46 -13.13
N ALA A 453 35.77 -0.07 -13.23
CA ALA A 453 35.27 -1.09 -12.32
C ALA A 453 35.69 -2.53 -12.68
N SER A 454 36.60 -2.74 -13.65
CA SER A 454 37.02 -4.07 -14.14
C SER A 454 35.84 -4.98 -14.55
N LEU A 455 34.79 -4.40 -15.16
CA LEU A 455 33.56 -5.08 -15.53
C LEU A 455 33.36 -5.19 -17.04
N HIS A 456 34.04 -4.34 -17.82
CA HIS A 456 33.82 -4.21 -19.28
C HIS A 456 34.05 -5.53 -20.04
N ASP A 457 35.20 -6.20 -19.81
CA ASP A 457 35.57 -7.44 -20.51
C ASP A 457 34.58 -8.57 -20.18
N PHE A 458 34.16 -8.65 -18.93
CA PHE A 458 33.08 -9.57 -18.54
C PHE A 458 31.79 -9.29 -19.29
N ILE A 459 31.36 -8.02 -19.37
CA ILE A 459 30.14 -7.66 -20.09
C ILE A 459 30.23 -8.06 -21.57
N LEU A 460 31.38 -7.82 -22.21
CA LEU A 460 31.58 -8.20 -23.61
C LEU A 460 31.59 -9.73 -23.84
N SER A 461 31.91 -10.52 -22.82
CA SER A 461 31.82 -11.99 -22.89
C SER A 461 30.39 -12.53 -22.85
N LEU A 462 29.42 -11.70 -22.46
CA LEU A 462 28.02 -12.08 -22.39
C LEU A 462 27.36 -12.06 -23.77
N PRO A 463 26.39 -12.96 -24.07
CA PRO A 463 25.78 -13.08 -25.39
C PRO A 463 25.14 -11.79 -25.93
N LYS A 464 24.65 -10.92 -25.08
CA LYS A 464 24.03 -9.62 -25.43
C LYS A 464 24.86 -8.41 -24.97
N GLY A 465 26.09 -8.64 -24.49
CA GLY A 465 26.95 -7.58 -23.98
C GLY A 465 26.20 -6.70 -22.94
N TYR A 466 26.28 -5.40 -23.12
CA TYR A 466 25.65 -4.39 -22.26
C TYR A 466 24.11 -4.48 -22.18
N GLU A 467 23.46 -5.03 -23.19
CA GLU A 467 22.00 -5.24 -23.21
C GLU A 467 21.57 -6.57 -22.57
N THR A 468 22.49 -7.26 -21.91
CA THR A 468 22.16 -8.45 -21.14
C THR A 468 21.26 -8.07 -19.97
N ALA A 469 20.08 -8.70 -19.90
CA ALA A 469 19.17 -8.50 -18.80
C ALA A 469 19.73 -9.15 -17.52
N VAL A 470 19.74 -8.38 -16.46
CA VAL A 470 20.05 -8.85 -15.11
C VAL A 470 18.79 -9.52 -14.56
N GLY A 471 18.90 -10.76 -14.06
CA GLY A 471 17.80 -11.50 -13.47
C GLY A 471 17.21 -10.79 -12.25
N GLU A 472 16.12 -11.35 -11.74
CA GLU A 472 15.45 -10.83 -10.56
C GLU A 472 16.45 -10.73 -9.39
N LEU A 473 16.59 -9.54 -8.79
CA LEU A 473 17.57 -9.23 -7.74
C LEU A 473 19.05 -9.53 -8.10
N GLY A 474 19.37 -9.70 -9.39
CA GLY A 474 20.74 -9.98 -9.85
C GLY A 474 21.16 -11.46 -9.73
N ASP A 475 20.21 -12.39 -9.62
CA ASP A 475 20.50 -13.82 -9.43
C ASP A 475 21.33 -14.46 -10.56
N THR A 476 21.38 -13.82 -11.72
CA THR A 476 22.19 -14.27 -12.87
C THR A 476 23.67 -13.85 -12.78
N LEU A 477 24.04 -13.00 -11.82
CA LEU A 477 25.37 -12.47 -11.64
C LEU A 477 25.98 -12.96 -10.32
N SER A 478 27.28 -13.22 -10.33
CA SER A 478 28.04 -13.51 -9.13
C SER A 478 28.08 -12.31 -8.17
N GLY A 479 28.39 -12.55 -6.90
CA GLY A 479 28.54 -11.47 -5.90
C GLY A 479 29.56 -10.40 -6.32
N GLY A 480 30.68 -10.82 -6.92
CA GLY A 480 31.71 -9.91 -7.40
C GLY A 480 31.27 -9.07 -8.61
N GLU A 481 30.48 -9.62 -9.53
CA GLU A 481 29.94 -8.88 -10.68
C GLU A 481 28.90 -7.85 -10.23
N ARG A 482 28.01 -8.20 -9.31
CA ARG A 482 27.08 -7.25 -8.68
C ARG A 482 27.81 -6.10 -8.01
N GLN A 483 28.85 -6.41 -7.26
CA GLN A 483 29.67 -5.42 -6.56
C GLN A 483 30.35 -4.46 -7.55
N ARG A 484 30.90 -4.98 -8.66
CA ARG A 484 31.52 -4.16 -9.72
C ARG A 484 30.50 -3.26 -10.44
N ILE A 485 29.21 -3.68 -10.58
CA ILE A 485 28.17 -2.78 -11.08
C ILE A 485 27.94 -1.61 -10.10
N GLY A 486 27.92 -1.87 -8.79
CA GLY A 486 27.86 -0.82 -7.78
C GLY A 486 29.01 0.17 -7.88
N LEU A 487 30.22 -0.34 -8.09
CA LEU A 487 31.41 0.48 -8.28
C LEU A 487 31.37 1.27 -9.60
N ALA A 488 30.91 0.66 -10.70
CA ALA A 488 30.70 1.36 -11.97
C ALA A 488 29.70 2.53 -11.82
N ARG A 489 28.64 2.37 -11.02
CA ARG A 489 27.73 3.47 -10.67
C ARG A 489 28.47 4.60 -9.95
N ALA A 490 29.32 4.26 -8.98
CA ALA A 490 30.08 5.25 -8.24
C ALA A 490 31.05 6.04 -9.15
N PHE A 491 31.72 5.38 -10.08
CA PHE A 491 32.58 6.05 -11.08
C PHE A 491 31.76 6.88 -12.09
N LEU A 492 30.57 6.40 -12.52
CA LEU A 492 29.72 7.10 -13.50
C LEU A 492 29.11 8.36 -12.90
N HIS A 493 28.75 8.31 -11.60
CA HIS A 493 28.18 9.47 -10.91
C HIS A 493 29.15 10.66 -10.85
N ASP A 494 30.45 10.38 -10.81
CA ASP A 494 31.53 11.35 -10.93
C ASP A 494 31.52 12.43 -9.83
N ALA A 495 31.16 12.06 -8.60
CA ALA A 495 31.11 12.95 -7.45
C ALA A 495 32.49 13.27 -6.88
N ASP A 496 32.61 14.43 -6.23
CA ASP A 496 33.87 14.89 -5.57
C ASP A 496 34.23 14.01 -4.36
N LEU A 497 33.21 13.44 -3.66
CA LEU A 497 33.35 12.55 -2.51
C LEU A 497 32.79 11.16 -2.84
N MET A 498 33.68 10.16 -2.84
CA MET A 498 33.30 8.76 -3.03
C MET A 498 33.29 8.03 -1.69
N LEU A 499 32.17 7.50 -1.29
CA LEU A 499 31.97 6.69 -0.09
C LEU A 499 31.81 5.23 -0.49
N LEU A 500 32.78 4.39 -0.18
CA LEU A 500 32.86 3.01 -0.64
C LEU A 500 32.83 2.05 0.56
N ASP A 501 31.76 1.27 0.68
CA ASP A 501 31.58 0.30 1.76
C ASP A 501 31.95 -1.11 1.27
N GLU A 502 33.13 -1.58 1.66
CA GLU A 502 33.72 -2.87 1.28
C GLU A 502 33.75 -3.16 -0.23
N PRO A 503 34.29 -2.26 -1.07
CA PRO A 503 34.15 -2.34 -2.53
C PRO A 503 34.88 -3.53 -3.17
N THR A 504 35.74 -4.24 -2.44
CA THR A 504 36.55 -5.37 -2.95
C THR A 504 36.33 -6.69 -2.23
N SER A 505 35.31 -6.78 -1.32
CA SER A 505 35.13 -7.95 -0.44
C SER A 505 34.90 -9.28 -1.19
N ASN A 506 34.23 -9.24 -2.34
CA ASN A 506 33.86 -10.42 -3.14
C ASN A 506 34.74 -10.58 -4.41
N LEU A 507 35.91 -9.95 -4.46
CA LEU A 507 36.78 -9.95 -5.64
C LEU A 507 38.04 -10.81 -5.43
N ASP A 508 38.51 -11.39 -6.52
CA ASP A 508 39.82 -11.97 -6.60
C ASP A 508 40.93 -10.89 -6.62
N SER A 509 42.18 -11.29 -6.38
CA SER A 509 43.30 -10.38 -6.24
C SER A 509 43.63 -9.58 -7.52
N LEU A 510 43.30 -10.14 -8.71
CA LEU A 510 43.56 -9.47 -9.98
C LEU A 510 42.56 -8.31 -10.18
N ASN A 511 41.29 -8.61 -10.04
CA ASN A 511 40.20 -7.61 -10.14
C ASN A 511 40.33 -6.54 -9.03
N GLU A 512 40.69 -6.94 -7.80
CA GLU A 512 40.98 -6.02 -6.71
C GLU A 512 42.10 -5.05 -7.10
N GLY A 513 43.22 -5.55 -7.67
CA GLY A 513 44.34 -4.72 -8.09
C GLY A 513 43.98 -3.66 -9.15
N VAL A 514 43.15 -4.02 -10.13
CA VAL A 514 42.66 -3.08 -11.16
C VAL A 514 41.83 -1.97 -10.53
N ILE A 515 40.91 -2.31 -9.62
CA ILE A 515 40.05 -1.35 -8.95
C ILE A 515 40.83 -0.42 -8.04
N LEU A 516 41.78 -0.96 -7.25
CA LEU A 516 42.62 -0.14 -6.38
C LEU A 516 43.47 0.84 -7.16
N LYS A 517 43.98 0.42 -8.34
CA LYS A 517 44.71 1.32 -9.25
C LYS A 517 43.79 2.43 -9.77
N ALA A 518 42.56 2.09 -10.22
CA ALA A 518 41.61 3.09 -10.68
C ALA A 518 41.22 4.09 -9.57
N LEU A 519 41.02 3.64 -8.35
CA LEU A 519 40.74 4.53 -7.21
C LEU A 519 41.91 5.46 -6.89
N LYS A 520 43.15 4.96 -6.99
CA LYS A 520 44.36 5.80 -6.79
C LYS A 520 44.51 6.85 -7.89
N GLU A 521 44.10 6.57 -9.12
CA GLU A 521 44.07 7.53 -10.22
C GLU A 521 43.01 8.61 -10.02
N GLU A 522 41.81 8.24 -9.53
CA GLU A 522 40.70 9.18 -9.21
C GLU A 522 41.06 10.15 -8.06
N GLN A 523 41.91 9.78 -7.13
CA GLN A 523 42.32 10.62 -5.99
C GLN A 523 42.83 12.00 -6.40
N LYS A 524 43.34 12.17 -7.63
CA LYS A 524 43.90 13.45 -8.10
C LYS A 524 42.87 14.59 -8.01
N ASP A 525 41.63 14.26 -8.28
CA ASP A 525 40.52 15.22 -8.34
C ASP A 525 39.41 14.93 -7.34
N LYS A 526 39.46 13.78 -6.63
CA LYS A 526 38.38 13.29 -5.75
C LYS A 526 38.88 12.86 -4.38
N THR A 527 38.00 12.93 -3.43
CA THR A 527 38.18 12.38 -2.08
C THR A 527 37.50 11.03 -1.97
N VAL A 528 38.18 10.04 -1.41
CA VAL A 528 37.64 8.67 -1.26
C VAL A 528 37.63 8.27 0.22
N VAL A 529 36.49 7.87 0.74
CA VAL A 529 36.41 7.19 2.04
C VAL A 529 36.17 5.71 1.77
N LEU A 530 37.13 4.90 2.16
CA LEU A 530 37.24 3.49 1.82
C LEU A 530 37.09 2.64 3.09
N VAL A 531 35.93 2.02 3.28
CA VAL A 531 35.72 1.07 4.37
C VAL A 531 36.12 -0.32 3.90
N SER A 532 37.06 -0.97 4.60
CA SER A 532 37.41 -2.36 4.32
C SER A 532 38.05 -3.01 5.54
N HIS A 533 38.00 -4.33 5.59
CA HIS A 533 38.72 -5.17 6.56
C HIS A 533 39.97 -5.83 5.94
N ARG A 534 40.26 -5.58 4.63
CA ARG A 534 41.40 -6.14 3.93
C ARG A 534 42.61 -5.18 4.00
N GLU A 535 43.75 -5.70 4.41
CA GLU A 535 45.01 -4.91 4.42
C GLU A 535 45.44 -4.48 3.03
N SER A 536 45.21 -5.33 1.99
CA SER A 536 45.53 -5.00 0.60
C SER A 536 44.82 -3.72 0.14
N THR A 537 43.54 -3.58 0.49
CA THR A 537 42.71 -2.42 0.15
C THR A 537 43.21 -1.15 0.87
N MET A 538 43.69 -1.27 2.11
CA MET A 538 44.19 -0.13 2.89
C MET A 538 45.56 0.42 2.39
N ARG A 539 46.30 -0.34 1.58
CA ARG A 539 47.61 0.11 1.06
C ARG A 539 47.52 1.34 0.15
N ILE A 540 46.39 1.63 -0.44
CA ILE A 540 46.22 2.83 -1.28
C ILE A 540 45.79 4.06 -0.48
N ALA A 541 45.38 3.91 0.80
CA ALA A 541 44.97 4.99 1.65
C ALA A 541 46.13 5.88 2.07
N ASP A 542 45.88 7.19 2.07
CA ASP A 542 46.87 8.18 2.57
C ASP A 542 46.82 8.26 4.09
N CYS A 543 45.65 8.02 4.68
CA CYS A 543 45.45 7.93 6.12
C CYS A 543 44.53 6.74 6.43
N VAL A 544 44.84 5.99 7.46
CA VAL A 544 43.99 4.87 7.92
C VAL A 544 43.52 5.15 9.34
N CYS A 545 42.23 5.13 9.51
CA CYS A 545 41.53 5.36 10.78
C CYS A 545 40.93 4.04 11.28
N SER A 546 41.18 3.70 12.53
CA SER A 546 40.55 2.52 13.18
C SER A 546 39.28 2.91 13.93
N VAL A 547 38.22 2.12 13.79
CA VAL A 547 36.97 2.30 14.52
C VAL A 547 36.77 1.10 15.42
N GLU A 548 36.82 1.32 16.73
CA GLU A 548 36.59 0.31 17.75
C GLU A 548 35.46 0.71 18.68
N ASN A 549 34.45 -0.13 18.82
CA ASN A 549 33.28 0.11 19.70
C ASN A 549 32.63 1.50 19.51
N GLY A 550 32.51 1.94 18.26
CA GLY A 550 31.90 3.21 17.92
C GLY A 550 32.77 4.44 18.17
N ARG A 551 34.04 4.27 18.49
CA ARG A 551 35.03 5.36 18.68
C ARG A 551 36.14 5.24 17.70
N MET A 552 36.75 6.38 17.38
CA MET A 552 37.98 6.44 16.60
C MET A 552 39.17 6.18 17.53
N SER A 553 40.06 5.25 17.15
CA SER A 553 41.28 4.90 17.86
C SER A 553 42.50 5.19 17.00
#